data_2be9e8d401164f0e7411ccb00ff420ce
#
_entry.id   2be9e8d401164f0e7411ccb00ff420ce
#
_cell.length_a   1.000
_cell.length_b   1.000
_cell.length_c   1.000
_cell.angle_alpha   90.00
_cell.angle_beta   90.00
_cell.angle_gamma   90.00
#
_symmetry.space_group_name_H-M   'P 1'
#
loop_
_entity.id
_entity.type
_entity.pdbx_description
1 polymer ?
#
loop_
_entity_poly.entity_id
_entity_poly.type
_entity_poly.pdbx_seq_one_letter_code
_entity_poly.pdbx_strand_id
1 'polypeptide(L)'
;FETGKPGGVWLPMPTTTEQLHAAMESVGITADNPQDFFINGYSSTEDCPFDLPLSVIQSASMDELNYFGKLLEMQSDGDKDKFAAAVTHGEYAGSMKDLINLAQNLDCYWLYPTVRSEEDYGYYLIDELDELELPEEAKKYFKYEEYGRDAVSKDKGQFTEQGYIYNLSLIHI
;
A
#
# COMPACT_ATOMS: atom_id res chain seq x y z
N PHE A 1 -10.58 22.80 25.23
CA PHE A 1 -9.85 21.91 26.15
C PHE A 1 -10.42 22.09 27.55
N GLU A 2 -11.54 21.45 27.85
CA GLU A 2 -12.06 21.36 29.19
C GLU A 2 -11.90 19.93 29.70
N THR A 3 -11.03 19.77 30.67
CA THR A 3 -11.04 18.83 31.81
C THR A 3 -11.79 17.49 31.65
N GLY A 4 -11.72 16.84 30.51
CA GLY A 4 -12.00 15.42 30.38
C GLY A 4 -10.66 14.66 30.45
N LYS A 5 -10.56 13.60 31.23
CA LYS A 5 -9.43 12.70 31.16
C LYS A 5 -9.27 12.29 29.68
N PRO A 6 -8.09 12.39 29.06
CA PRO A 6 -7.89 11.87 27.71
C PRO A 6 -8.02 10.36 27.77
N GLY A 7 -9.23 9.86 27.57
CA GLY A 7 -9.53 8.45 27.40
C GLY A 7 -9.46 8.14 25.93
N GLY A 8 -8.56 7.27 25.50
CA GLY A 8 -8.58 6.67 24.17
C GLY A 8 -9.02 5.23 24.27
N VAL A 9 -9.66 4.74 23.22
CA VAL A 9 -10.05 3.33 23.05
C VAL A 9 -9.60 2.86 21.67
N TRP A 10 -9.15 1.64 21.59
CA TRP A 10 -8.85 0.99 20.32
C TRP A 10 -10.12 0.45 19.68
N LEU A 11 -10.34 0.79 18.44
CA LEU A 11 -11.45 0.30 17.64
C LEU A 11 -10.88 -0.51 16.46
N PRO A 12 -11.17 -1.82 16.37
CA PRO A 12 -10.73 -2.62 15.22
C PRO A 12 -11.47 -2.18 13.95
N MET A 13 -10.78 -2.19 12.83
CA MET A 13 -11.35 -1.94 11.51
C MET A 13 -11.23 -3.21 10.66
N PRO A 14 -12.27 -3.62 9.93
CA PRO A 14 -13.59 -3.00 9.86
C PRO A 14 -14.42 -3.16 11.15
N THR A 15 -15.31 -2.24 11.41
CA THR A 15 -16.15 -2.18 12.61
C THR A 15 -17.64 -2.18 12.27
N THR A 16 -18.48 -2.53 13.24
CA THR A 16 -19.94 -2.36 13.16
C THR A 16 -20.41 -1.08 13.85
N THR A 17 -21.64 -0.67 13.55
CA THR A 17 -22.24 0.51 14.20
C THR A 17 -22.31 0.33 15.72
N GLU A 18 -22.63 -0.90 16.17
CA GLU A 18 -22.73 -1.24 17.59
C GLU A 18 -21.38 -1.14 18.29
N GLN A 19 -20.32 -1.63 17.65
CA GLN A 19 -18.96 -1.56 18.17
C GLN A 19 -18.46 -0.10 18.23
N LEU A 20 -18.77 0.70 17.21
CA LEU A 20 -18.45 2.12 17.19
C LEU A 20 -19.17 2.86 18.33
N HIS A 21 -20.47 2.63 18.51
CA HIS A 21 -21.25 3.25 19.61
C HIS A 21 -20.68 2.84 20.96
N ALA A 22 -20.40 1.55 21.19
CA ALA A 22 -19.83 1.07 22.44
C ALA A 22 -18.44 1.70 22.72
N ALA A 23 -17.61 1.87 21.69
CA ALA A 23 -16.34 2.57 21.82
C ALA A 23 -16.52 4.04 22.20
N MET A 24 -17.45 4.76 21.56
CA MET A 24 -17.77 6.16 21.87
C MET A 24 -18.29 6.32 23.30
N GLU A 25 -19.23 5.48 23.73
CA GLU A 25 -19.74 5.47 25.10
C GLU A 25 -18.65 5.22 26.13
N SER A 26 -17.70 4.33 25.84
CA SER A 26 -16.59 4.00 26.76
C SER A 26 -15.67 5.19 27.03
N VAL A 27 -15.60 6.15 26.13
CA VAL A 27 -14.85 7.42 26.28
C VAL A 27 -15.75 8.60 26.68
N GLY A 28 -17.04 8.36 27.00
CA GLY A 28 -17.95 9.35 27.51
C GLY A 28 -18.70 10.16 26.44
N ILE A 29 -18.66 9.74 25.19
CA ILE A 29 -19.40 10.35 24.08
C ILE A 29 -20.74 9.63 23.95
N THR A 30 -21.83 10.34 24.24
CA THR A 30 -23.20 9.81 24.20
C THR A 30 -24.12 10.79 23.49
N ALA A 31 -25.35 10.36 23.18
CA ALA A 31 -26.39 11.25 22.62
C ALA A 31 -26.67 12.46 23.48
N ASP A 32 -26.61 12.31 24.83
CA ASP A 32 -26.83 13.38 25.80
C ASP A 32 -25.57 14.23 26.06
N ASN A 33 -24.41 13.74 25.67
CA ASN A 33 -23.12 14.42 25.80
C ASN A 33 -22.28 14.25 24.51
N PRO A 34 -22.71 14.88 23.42
CA PRO A 34 -21.97 14.81 22.15
C PRO A 34 -20.67 15.58 22.26
N GLN A 35 -19.56 14.95 21.88
CA GLN A 35 -18.24 15.58 21.81
C GLN A 35 -17.56 15.19 20.52
N ASP A 36 -16.68 16.06 20.03
CA ASP A 36 -15.82 15.74 18.91
C ASP A 36 -14.75 14.72 19.34
N PHE A 37 -14.43 13.81 18.46
CA PHE A 37 -13.34 12.86 18.64
C PHE A 37 -12.32 13.01 17.50
N PHE A 38 -11.13 12.54 17.74
CA PHE A 38 -10.09 12.49 16.73
C PHE A 38 -9.27 11.21 16.89
N ILE A 39 -8.70 10.77 15.78
CA ILE A 39 -7.81 9.61 15.76
C ILE A 39 -6.41 10.07 16.12
N ASN A 40 -5.87 9.60 17.25
CA ASN A 40 -4.53 9.96 17.71
C ASN A 40 -3.45 8.94 17.35
N GLY A 41 -3.83 7.77 16.83
CA GLY A 41 -2.92 6.73 16.41
C GLY A 41 -3.65 5.56 15.77
N TYR A 42 -2.90 4.72 15.10
CA TYR A 42 -3.36 3.44 14.58
C TYR A 42 -2.29 2.38 14.86
N SER A 43 -2.67 1.13 14.80
CA SER A 43 -1.76 -0.01 14.85
C SER A 43 -2.06 -0.91 13.67
N SER A 44 -1.02 -1.27 12.92
CA SER A 44 -1.11 -2.31 11.91
C SER A 44 -1.24 -3.69 12.58
N THR A 45 -1.93 -4.59 11.91
CA THR A 45 -2.04 -6.00 12.31
C THR A 45 -1.24 -6.87 11.36
N GLU A 46 -1.15 -8.18 11.64
CA GLU A 46 -0.52 -9.14 10.71
C GLU A 46 -1.22 -9.14 9.33
N ASP A 47 -2.50 -8.77 9.30
CA ASP A 47 -3.28 -8.66 8.05
C ASP A 47 -3.00 -7.36 7.28
N CYS A 48 -2.35 -6.38 7.90
CA CYS A 48 -2.00 -5.09 7.30
C CYS A 48 -0.56 -4.73 7.72
N PRO A 49 0.46 -5.39 7.16
CA PRO A 49 1.85 -5.27 7.62
C PRO A 49 2.58 -4.03 7.08
N PHE A 50 1.89 -3.06 6.55
CA PHE A 50 2.48 -1.84 5.99
C PHE A 50 2.05 -0.59 6.77
N ASP A 51 2.96 0.37 6.84
CA ASP A 51 2.72 1.65 7.51
C ASP A 51 2.02 2.63 6.56
N LEU A 52 0.89 3.17 7.02
CA LEU A 52 0.19 4.26 6.35
C LEU A 52 0.56 5.60 6.99
N PRO A 53 0.59 6.70 6.24
CA PRO A 53 0.79 8.01 6.83
C PRO A 53 -0.33 8.33 7.84
N LEU A 54 0.04 8.64 9.10
CA LEU A 54 -0.95 8.95 10.14
C LEU A 54 -1.89 10.10 9.75
N SER A 55 -1.38 11.08 9.01
CA SER A 55 -2.17 12.20 8.50
C SER A 55 -3.31 11.77 7.58
N VAL A 56 -3.12 10.72 6.79
CA VAL A 56 -4.15 10.12 5.92
C VAL A 56 -5.24 9.48 6.76
N ILE A 57 -4.86 8.72 7.79
CA ILE A 57 -5.80 8.10 8.73
C ILE A 57 -6.60 9.17 9.49
N GLN A 58 -5.93 10.21 9.98
CA GLN A 58 -6.56 11.28 10.76
C GLN A 58 -7.53 12.14 9.95
N SER A 59 -7.30 12.27 8.65
CA SER A 59 -8.17 13.05 7.74
C SER A 59 -9.34 12.25 7.17
N ALA A 60 -9.32 10.92 7.33
CA ALA A 60 -10.35 10.03 6.81
C ALA A 60 -11.61 10.05 7.68
N SER A 61 -12.76 9.89 7.04
CA SER A 61 -14.03 9.61 7.76
C SER A 61 -14.05 8.17 8.29
N MET A 62 -14.90 7.91 9.29
CA MET A 62 -15.09 6.54 9.81
C MET A 62 -15.61 5.58 8.74
N ASP A 63 -16.44 6.07 7.82
CA ASP A 63 -16.96 5.26 6.71
C ASP A 63 -15.86 4.87 5.72
N GLU A 64 -14.96 5.80 5.41
CA GLU A 64 -13.80 5.51 4.55
C GLU A 64 -12.84 4.50 5.20
N LEU A 65 -12.54 4.68 6.48
CA LEU A 65 -11.70 3.73 7.25
C LEU A 65 -12.33 2.34 7.30
N ASN A 66 -13.63 2.27 7.55
CA ASN A 66 -14.36 1.01 7.62
C ASN A 66 -14.41 0.31 6.25
N TYR A 67 -14.63 1.07 5.20
CA TYR A 67 -14.63 0.53 3.84
C TYR A 67 -13.24 0.05 3.43
N PHE A 68 -12.20 0.82 3.73
CA PHE A 68 -10.82 0.45 3.48
C PHE A 68 -10.43 -0.83 4.22
N GLY A 69 -10.78 -0.96 5.51
CA GLY A 69 -10.57 -2.18 6.29
C GLY A 69 -11.22 -3.41 5.64
N LYS A 70 -12.46 -3.29 5.14
CA LYS A 70 -13.13 -4.38 4.41
C LYS A 70 -12.43 -4.76 3.12
N LEU A 71 -11.91 -3.77 2.37
CA LEU A 71 -11.14 -4.06 1.16
C LEU A 71 -9.88 -4.86 1.46
N LEU A 72 -9.15 -4.50 2.53
CA LEU A 72 -7.94 -5.21 2.93
C LEU A 72 -8.22 -6.65 3.38
N GLU A 73 -9.30 -6.89 4.12
CA GLU A 73 -9.71 -8.25 4.51
C GLU A 73 -10.02 -9.16 3.31
N MET A 74 -10.48 -8.57 2.21
CA MET A 74 -10.85 -9.31 0.99
C MET A 74 -9.64 -9.59 0.09
N GLN A 75 -8.50 -8.96 0.32
CA GLN A 75 -7.30 -9.14 -0.49
C GLN A 75 -6.59 -10.46 -0.18
N SER A 76 -6.06 -11.09 -1.23
CA SER A 76 -5.10 -12.19 -1.08
C SER A 76 -3.75 -11.69 -0.55
N ASP A 77 -2.91 -12.57 -0.03
CA ASP A 77 -1.57 -12.21 0.45
C ASP A 77 -0.72 -11.54 -0.65
N GLY A 78 -0.82 -12.05 -1.89
CA GLY A 78 -0.14 -11.44 -3.04
C GLY A 78 -0.66 -10.03 -3.38
N ASP A 79 -1.95 -9.78 -3.20
CA ASP A 79 -2.53 -8.44 -3.39
C ASP A 79 -2.12 -7.49 -2.26
N LYS A 80 -2.00 -7.98 -1.02
CA LYS A 80 -1.48 -7.19 0.11
C LYS A 80 -0.03 -6.75 -0.14
N ASP A 81 0.83 -7.66 -0.62
CA ASP A 81 2.21 -7.33 -0.99
C ASP A 81 2.26 -6.31 -2.12
N LYS A 82 1.45 -6.49 -3.15
CA LYS A 82 1.34 -5.55 -4.26
C LYS A 82 0.82 -4.18 -3.80
N PHE A 83 -0.17 -4.15 -2.92
CA PHE A 83 -0.69 -2.92 -2.34
C PHE A 83 0.38 -2.20 -1.52
N ALA A 84 1.11 -2.90 -0.65
CA ALA A 84 2.20 -2.33 0.15
C ALA A 84 3.30 -1.72 -0.74
N ALA A 85 3.69 -2.43 -1.81
CA ALA A 85 4.65 -1.93 -2.78
C ALA A 85 4.14 -0.68 -3.51
N ALA A 86 2.86 -0.66 -3.91
CA ALA A 86 2.24 0.47 -4.60
C ALA A 86 2.09 1.71 -3.68
N VAL A 87 1.80 1.53 -2.40
CA VAL A 87 1.81 2.61 -1.40
C VAL A 87 3.21 3.19 -1.25
N THR A 88 4.25 2.34 -1.21
CA THR A 88 5.65 2.77 -1.16
C THR A 88 6.07 3.54 -2.42
N HIS A 89 5.58 3.12 -3.58
CA HIS A 89 5.78 3.84 -4.84
C HIS A 89 5.19 5.26 -4.82
N GLY A 90 4.07 5.47 -4.09
CA GLY A 90 3.63 6.77 -3.59
C GLY A 90 2.83 7.63 -4.56
N GLU A 91 2.51 7.17 -5.77
CA GLU A 91 1.80 7.99 -6.77
C GLU A 91 0.36 8.34 -6.35
N TYR A 92 -0.30 7.44 -5.63
CA TYR A 92 -1.72 7.57 -5.23
C TYR A 92 -1.93 7.16 -3.77
N ALA A 93 -1.20 7.80 -2.84
CA ALA A 93 -1.26 7.48 -1.41
C ALA A 93 -1.44 8.74 -0.53
N GLY A 94 -1.90 9.84 -1.11
CA GLY A 94 -2.02 11.14 -0.42
C GLY A 94 -3.28 11.29 0.43
N SER A 95 -4.30 10.44 0.23
CA SER A 95 -5.56 10.47 0.97
C SER A 95 -6.13 9.07 1.15
N MET A 96 -7.08 8.90 2.07
CA MET A 96 -7.78 7.61 2.22
C MET A 96 -8.54 7.23 0.95
N LYS A 97 -9.08 8.19 0.24
CA LYS A 97 -9.75 7.98 -1.04
C LYS A 97 -8.78 7.44 -2.11
N ASP A 98 -7.55 7.97 -2.14
CA ASP A 98 -6.52 7.45 -3.04
C ASP A 98 -6.14 6.01 -2.69
N LEU A 99 -5.99 5.70 -1.39
CA LEU A 99 -5.70 4.33 -0.93
C LEU A 99 -6.82 3.34 -1.26
N ILE A 100 -8.08 3.76 -1.12
CA ILE A 100 -9.24 2.95 -1.52
C ILE A 100 -9.21 2.70 -3.03
N ASN A 101 -8.98 3.73 -3.83
CA ASN A 101 -8.87 3.60 -5.28
C ASN A 101 -7.70 2.69 -5.67
N LEU A 102 -6.55 2.84 -5.02
CA LEU A 102 -5.38 2.01 -5.22
C LEU A 102 -5.68 0.53 -4.93
N ALA A 103 -6.31 0.25 -3.77
CA ALA A 103 -6.69 -1.11 -3.39
C ALA A 103 -7.67 -1.78 -4.38
N GLN A 104 -8.48 -0.98 -5.07
CA GLN A 104 -9.44 -1.46 -6.08
C GLN A 104 -8.84 -1.61 -7.48
N ASN A 105 -7.67 -1.03 -7.74
CA ASN A 105 -7.06 -0.95 -9.06
C ASN A 105 -5.62 -1.51 -9.07
N LEU A 106 -5.36 -2.55 -8.28
CA LEU A 106 -4.05 -3.22 -8.23
C LEU A 106 -3.64 -3.85 -9.57
N ASP A 107 -4.59 -4.10 -10.46
CA ASP A 107 -4.33 -4.57 -11.82
C ASP A 107 -3.53 -3.56 -12.66
N CYS A 108 -3.56 -2.28 -12.28
CA CYS A 108 -2.72 -1.25 -12.91
C CYS A 108 -1.24 -1.34 -12.53
N TYR A 109 -0.88 -2.19 -11.58
CA TYR A 109 0.49 -2.36 -11.13
C TYR A 109 1.00 -3.77 -11.40
N TRP A 110 2.28 -3.86 -11.72
CA TRP A 110 2.98 -5.12 -11.83
C TRP A 110 4.07 -5.21 -10.78
N LEU A 111 4.08 -6.31 -10.02
CA LEU A 111 5.05 -6.58 -8.98
C LEU A 111 5.89 -7.81 -9.35
N TYR A 112 7.20 -7.66 -9.33
CA TYR A 112 8.17 -8.75 -9.42
C TYR A 112 8.78 -9.02 -8.05
N PRO A 113 8.29 -10.01 -7.29
CA PRO A 113 8.70 -10.22 -5.90
C PRO A 113 10.17 -10.60 -5.72
N THR A 114 10.77 -11.21 -6.72
CA THR A 114 12.15 -11.70 -6.68
C THR A 114 13.18 -10.70 -7.18
N VAL A 115 12.74 -9.61 -7.79
CA VAL A 115 13.61 -8.58 -8.38
C VAL A 115 13.87 -7.49 -7.32
N ARG A 116 15.14 -7.38 -6.90
CA ARG A 116 15.57 -6.50 -5.80
C ARG A 116 16.57 -5.43 -6.21
N SER A 117 17.13 -5.54 -7.41
CA SER A 117 18.17 -4.65 -7.93
C SER A 117 18.00 -4.45 -9.44
N GLU A 118 18.71 -3.45 -9.97
CA GLU A 118 18.80 -3.21 -11.42
C GLU A 118 19.39 -4.44 -12.13
N GLU A 119 20.37 -5.09 -11.52
CA GLU A 119 20.98 -6.31 -12.07
C GLU A 119 19.99 -7.47 -12.13
N ASP A 120 19.23 -7.71 -11.03
CA ASP A 120 18.18 -8.74 -11.00
C ASP A 120 17.13 -8.47 -12.07
N TYR A 121 16.78 -7.20 -12.26
CA TYR A 121 15.80 -6.82 -13.28
C TYR A 121 16.34 -7.07 -14.69
N GLY A 122 17.59 -6.74 -14.94
CA GLY A 122 18.27 -7.05 -16.20
C GLY A 122 18.29 -8.55 -16.49
N TYR A 123 18.63 -9.40 -15.52
CA TYR A 123 18.56 -10.86 -15.65
C TYR A 123 17.14 -11.33 -15.95
N TYR A 124 16.16 -10.81 -15.23
CA TYR A 124 14.76 -11.19 -15.42
C TYR A 124 14.27 -10.88 -16.84
N LEU A 125 14.57 -9.70 -17.36
CA LEU A 125 14.17 -9.27 -18.71
C LEU A 125 14.83 -10.12 -19.81
N ILE A 126 16.10 -10.49 -19.64
CA ILE A 126 16.85 -11.22 -20.64
C ILE A 126 16.64 -12.74 -20.56
N ASP A 127 16.69 -13.30 -19.34
CA ASP A 127 16.70 -14.75 -19.15
C ASP A 127 15.31 -15.36 -18.95
N GLU A 128 14.35 -14.59 -18.41
CA GLU A 128 12.99 -15.07 -18.16
C GLU A 128 11.99 -14.57 -19.22
N LEU A 129 12.13 -13.33 -19.67
CA LEU A 129 11.21 -12.73 -20.65
C LEU A 129 11.74 -12.76 -22.09
N ASP A 130 13.00 -13.16 -22.30
CA ASP A 130 13.66 -13.21 -23.62
C ASP A 130 13.51 -11.90 -24.42
N GLU A 131 13.56 -10.73 -23.74
CA GLU A 131 13.43 -9.43 -24.42
C GLU A 131 14.48 -9.21 -25.51
N LEU A 132 15.65 -9.79 -25.35
CA LEU A 132 16.70 -9.86 -26.37
C LEU A 132 17.15 -11.31 -26.55
N GLU A 133 17.10 -11.81 -27.76
CA GLU A 133 17.66 -13.11 -28.13
C GLU A 133 19.20 -13.03 -28.09
N LEU A 134 19.80 -13.39 -26.96
CA LEU A 134 21.24 -13.42 -26.78
C LEU A 134 21.74 -14.85 -26.85
N PRO A 135 22.77 -15.13 -27.68
CA PRO A 135 23.48 -16.40 -27.62
C PRO A 135 24.08 -16.61 -26.23
N GLU A 136 24.07 -17.87 -25.73
CA GLU A 136 24.58 -18.21 -24.40
C GLU A 136 26.05 -17.74 -24.20
N GLU A 137 26.85 -17.74 -25.26
CA GLU A 137 28.22 -17.24 -25.20
C GLU A 137 28.33 -15.73 -25.00
N ALA A 138 27.29 -14.97 -25.44
CA ALA A 138 27.25 -13.53 -25.31
C ALA A 138 26.70 -13.08 -23.94
N LYS A 139 25.86 -13.89 -23.31
CA LYS A 139 25.25 -13.59 -21.98
C LYS A 139 26.32 -13.31 -20.93
N LYS A 140 27.47 -14.02 -20.93
CA LYS A 140 28.59 -13.79 -19.95
C LYS A 140 29.24 -12.40 -20.06
N TYR A 141 29.09 -11.72 -21.17
CA TYR A 141 29.61 -10.37 -21.40
C TYR A 141 28.55 -9.30 -21.44
N PHE A 142 27.29 -9.70 -21.25
CA PHE A 142 26.16 -8.76 -21.25
C PHE A 142 26.13 -7.95 -19.96
N LYS A 143 25.77 -6.69 -20.07
CA LYS A 143 25.72 -5.75 -18.96
C LYS A 143 24.32 -5.68 -18.39
N TYR A 144 23.95 -6.68 -17.61
CA TYR A 144 22.63 -6.83 -17.04
C TYR A 144 22.21 -5.64 -16.17
N GLU A 145 23.12 -5.13 -15.33
CA GLU A 145 22.84 -3.97 -14.46
C GLU A 145 22.49 -2.72 -15.27
N GLU A 146 23.30 -2.40 -16.30
CA GLU A 146 23.02 -1.23 -17.14
C GLU A 146 21.74 -1.38 -17.93
N TYR A 147 21.45 -2.57 -18.42
CA TYR A 147 20.19 -2.85 -19.12
C TYR A 147 18.98 -2.72 -18.18
N GLY A 148 19.06 -3.29 -16.99
CA GLY A 148 18.02 -3.16 -15.96
C GLY A 148 17.81 -1.72 -15.52
N ARG A 149 18.88 -0.93 -15.36
CA ARG A 149 18.81 0.49 -15.03
C ARG A 149 18.05 1.29 -16.09
N ASP A 150 18.32 1.04 -17.35
CA ASP A 150 17.63 1.69 -18.46
C ASP A 150 16.15 1.31 -18.48
N ALA A 151 15.82 0.04 -18.21
CA ALA A 151 14.45 -0.44 -18.10
C ALA A 151 13.71 0.20 -16.94
N VAL A 152 14.31 0.27 -15.74
CA VAL A 152 13.74 0.97 -14.55
C VAL A 152 13.42 2.43 -14.89
N SER A 153 14.32 3.12 -15.57
CA SER A 153 14.13 4.51 -15.96
C SER A 153 12.96 4.68 -16.94
N LYS A 154 12.76 3.72 -17.82
CA LYS A 154 11.68 3.70 -18.82
C LYS A 154 10.33 3.39 -18.17
N ASP A 155 10.30 2.40 -17.29
CA ASP A 155 9.09 1.94 -16.62
C ASP A 155 8.68 2.88 -15.49
N LYS A 156 9.58 3.73 -15.02
CA LYS A 156 9.41 4.59 -13.83
C LYS A 156 9.06 3.78 -12.58
N GLY A 157 9.58 2.57 -12.50
CA GLY A 157 9.34 1.67 -11.38
C GLY A 157 10.21 1.97 -10.17
N GLN A 158 9.97 1.22 -9.11
CA GLN A 158 10.68 1.37 -7.84
C GLN A 158 10.94 0.01 -7.20
N PHE A 159 12.12 -0.14 -6.58
CA PHE A 159 12.43 -1.27 -5.71
C PHE A 159 11.84 -1.02 -4.32
N THR A 160 11.10 -2.00 -3.82
CA THR A 160 10.46 -1.99 -2.50
C THR A 160 10.86 -3.23 -1.71
N GLU A 161 10.47 -3.29 -0.44
CA GLU A 161 10.66 -4.50 0.37
C GLU A 161 9.93 -5.73 -0.20
N GLN A 162 8.83 -5.51 -0.93
CA GLN A 162 8.05 -6.56 -1.59
C GLN A 162 8.60 -6.98 -2.95
N GLY A 163 9.50 -6.18 -3.54
CA GLY A 163 10.08 -6.40 -4.86
C GLY A 163 10.07 -5.16 -5.74
N TYR A 164 10.28 -5.34 -7.03
CA TYR A 164 10.21 -4.26 -8.01
C TYR A 164 8.77 -4.07 -8.49
N ILE A 165 8.29 -2.84 -8.41
CA ILE A 165 6.92 -2.46 -8.81
C ILE A 165 6.94 -1.32 -9.82
N TYR A 166 6.03 -1.36 -10.79
CA TYR A 166 5.78 -0.24 -11.69
C TYR A 166 4.30 -0.17 -12.09
N ASN A 167 3.87 1.01 -12.53
CA ASN A 167 2.51 1.27 -12.96
C ASN A 167 2.37 1.05 -14.47
N LEU A 168 1.57 0.06 -14.87
CA LEU A 168 1.31 -0.28 -16.28
C LEU A 168 0.66 0.84 -17.08
N SER A 169 -0.13 1.70 -16.42
CA SER A 169 -0.83 2.79 -17.09
C SER A 169 0.10 3.92 -17.54
N LEU A 170 1.34 3.97 -17.03
CA LEU A 170 2.35 4.97 -17.41
C LEU A 170 3.19 4.56 -18.63
N ILE A 171 3.12 3.30 -19.05
CA ILE A 171 3.94 2.76 -20.15
C ILE A 171 3.31 3.01 -21.52
N HIS A 172 2.05 3.38 -21.58
CA HIS A 172 1.33 3.64 -22.82
C HIS A 172 1.39 5.11 -23.26
N ILE A 173 2.61 5.56 -23.57
CA ILE A 173 2.76 6.80 -24.36
C ILE A 173 3.76 6.53 -25.50
#